data_1b27a37b6bd38635a1c6f0f560f530fb
#
_entry.id   1b27a37b6bd38635a1c6f0f560f530fb
#
_cell.length_a   1.000
_cell.length_b   1.000
_cell.length_c   1.000
_cell.angle_alpha   90.00
_cell.angle_beta   90.00
_cell.angle_gamma   90.00
#
_symmetry.space_group_name_H-M   'P 1'
#
loop_
_entity.id
_entity.type
_entity.pdbx_description
1 polymer ?
#
loop_
_entity_poly.entity_id
_entity_poly.type
_entity_poly.pdbx_seq_one_letter_code
_entity_poly.pdbx_strand_id
1 'polypeptide(L)'
;MKYVFPTDQTTRYRFPTHANLLVMDRAEATASESFITVMEPGEAPPLHVHHDTEQVFFVLSGQGRLITGADEQDQGPIGPGDLVRIPPGTWHKVPCVGDEALRYLVVDVFPGGRPTAEPTWESHVRVVCEGNGWDFDAVKR
;
A
#
# COMPACT_ATOMS: atom_id res chain seq x y z
N MET A 1 -14.78 16.91 13.61
CA MET A 1 -14.50 16.08 12.43
C MET A 1 -13.16 16.50 11.82
N LYS A 2 -12.31 15.54 11.51
CA LYS A 2 -10.98 15.81 11.00
C LYS A 2 -10.99 15.78 9.47
N TYR A 3 -10.45 16.83 8.85
CA TYR A 3 -10.38 16.95 7.39
C TYR A 3 -8.94 16.95 6.87
N VAL A 4 -7.97 17.37 7.70
CA VAL A 4 -6.57 17.52 7.30
C VAL A 4 -5.73 16.48 8.00
N PHE A 5 -4.95 15.75 7.20
CA PHE A 5 -4.08 14.66 7.65
C PHE A 5 -2.66 14.95 7.17
N PRO A 6 -1.81 15.56 8.01
CA PRO A 6 -0.44 15.88 7.62
C PRO A 6 0.37 14.63 7.31
N THR A 7 1.09 14.64 6.20
CA THR A 7 1.90 13.48 5.79
C THR A 7 3.25 13.42 6.49
N ASP A 8 3.59 14.40 7.30
CA ASP A 8 4.78 14.41 8.16
C ASP A 8 4.49 13.97 9.60
N GLN A 9 3.23 13.59 9.88
CA GLN A 9 2.79 13.11 11.20
C GLN A 9 2.13 11.75 11.05
N THR A 10 2.95 10.76 10.69
CA THR A 10 2.47 9.41 10.38
C THR A 10 2.92 8.40 11.43
N THR A 11 2.22 7.26 11.49
CA THR A 11 2.66 6.09 12.24
C THR A 11 3.30 5.13 11.25
N ARG A 12 4.55 4.75 11.53
CA ARG A 12 5.32 3.87 10.65
C ARG A 12 5.06 2.41 10.97
N TYR A 13 4.82 1.62 9.92
CA TYR A 13 4.72 0.16 9.98
C TYR A 13 5.78 -0.41 9.04
N ARG A 14 6.82 -1.02 9.61
CA ARG A 14 7.91 -1.62 8.81
C ARG A 14 7.70 -3.12 8.67
N PHE A 15 7.37 -3.55 7.44
CA PHE A 15 7.29 -4.96 7.05
C PHE A 15 8.66 -5.43 6.54
N PRO A 16 8.88 -6.75 6.43
CA PRO A 16 10.15 -7.26 5.87
C PRO A 16 10.46 -6.77 4.46
N THR A 17 9.43 -6.43 3.67
CA THR A 17 9.57 -6.07 2.25
C THR A 17 9.35 -4.60 1.94
N HIS A 18 8.84 -3.81 2.88
CA HIS A 18 8.53 -2.38 2.68
C HIS A 18 8.11 -1.73 3.98
N ALA A 19 7.92 -0.41 3.96
CA ALA A 19 7.31 0.32 5.07
C ALA A 19 6.05 1.03 4.59
N ASN A 20 5.05 1.13 5.47
CA ASN A 20 3.88 1.97 5.26
C ASN A 20 3.83 3.04 6.35
N LEU A 21 3.65 4.29 5.94
CA LEU A 21 3.48 5.42 6.83
C LEU A 21 1.99 5.78 6.82
N LEU A 22 1.28 5.41 7.88
CA LEU A 22 -0.17 5.62 7.95
C LEU A 22 -0.49 7.12 8.04
N VAL A 23 -1.28 7.62 7.11
CA VAL A 23 -1.73 9.00 7.06
C VAL A 23 -3.16 9.12 7.58
N MET A 24 -4.08 8.34 7.00
CA MET A 24 -5.50 8.35 7.38
C MET A 24 -5.98 6.91 7.54
N ASP A 25 -6.38 6.56 8.76
CA ASP A 25 -6.92 5.24 9.06
C ASP A 25 -8.29 5.07 8.39
N ARG A 26 -8.61 3.86 7.95
CA ARG A 26 -9.95 3.54 7.44
C ARG A 26 -11.05 3.82 8.46
N ALA A 27 -10.72 3.76 9.75
CA ALA A 27 -11.63 4.10 10.83
C ALA A 27 -11.95 5.59 10.88
N GLU A 28 -11.12 6.44 10.27
CA GLU A 28 -11.28 7.90 10.22
C GLU A 28 -11.98 8.37 8.96
N ALA A 29 -12.30 7.46 8.04
CA ALA A 29 -12.89 7.78 6.73
C ALA A 29 -14.17 6.99 6.52
N THR A 30 -14.91 7.33 5.46
CA THR A 30 -16.16 6.65 5.13
C THR A 30 -15.88 5.30 4.45
N ALA A 31 -15.11 5.31 3.38
CA ALA A 31 -14.85 4.12 2.57
C ALA A 31 -13.48 4.21 1.89
N SER A 32 -12.48 4.66 2.64
CA SER A 32 -11.12 4.80 2.12
C SER A 32 -10.10 4.80 3.25
N GLU A 33 -8.85 4.73 2.90
CA GLU A 33 -7.71 4.92 3.80
C GLU A 33 -6.54 5.46 2.98
N SER A 34 -5.55 6.05 3.64
CA SER A 34 -4.39 6.59 2.94
C SER A 34 -3.11 6.37 3.72
N PHE A 35 -2.06 5.99 3.02
CA PHE A 35 -0.75 5.78 3.58
C PHE A 35 0.32 6.03 2.50
N ILE A 36 1.56 6.24 2.95
CA ILE A 36 2.70 6.34 2.04
C ILE A 36 3.47 5.03 2.12
N THR A 37 3.68 4.39 0.99
CA THR A 37 4.53 3.21 0.89
C THR A 37 5.95 3.64 0.57
N VAL A 38 6.91 3.05 1.27
CA VAL A 38 8.34 3.27 1.06
C VAL A 38 9.01 1.92 0.86
N MET A 39 9.70 1.78 -0.28
CA MET A 39 10.49 0.59 -0.60
C MET A 39 11.93 0.99 -0.85
N GLU A 40 12.83 0.34 -0.15
CA GLU A 40 14.26 0.51 -0.42
C GLU A 40 14.66 -0.21 -1.71
N PRO A 41 15.78 0.17 -2.34
CA PRO A 41 16.25 -0.51 -3.54
C PRO A 41 16.30 -2.02 -3.38
N GLY A 42 15.72 -2.73 -4.35
CA GLY A 42 15.63 -4.18 -4.34
C GLY A 42 14.48 -4.78 -3.55
N GLU A 43 13.75 -3.97 -2.78
CA GLU A 43 12.58 -4.45 -2.04
C GLU A 43 11.36 -4.55 -2.94
N ALA A 44 10.50 -5.52 -2.63
CA ALA A 44 9.20 -5.68 -3.26
C ALA A 44 8.29 -6.52 -2.37
N PRO A 45 7.07 -6.05 -2.04
CA PRO A 45 6.06 -6.92 -1.48
C PRO A 45 5.74 -8.06 -2.45
N PRO A 46 5.28 -9.22 -1.95
CA PRO A 46 4.88 -10.32 -2.82
C PRO A 46 3.74 -9.93 -3.77
N LEU A 47 3.64 -10.65 -4.89
CA LEU A 47 2.48 -10.56 -5.77
C LEU A 47 1.20 -10.85 -4.97
N HIS A 48 0.22 -9.95 -5.04
CA HIS A 48 -1.00 -10.05 -4.24
C HIS A 48 -2.21 -9.47 -4.96
N VAL A 49 -3.39 -9.71 -4.41
CA VAL A 49 -4.65 -9.25 -4.96
C VAL A 49 -5.57 -8.79 -3.82
N HIS A 50 -6.33 -7.72 -4.08
CA HIS A 50 -7.40 -7.26 -3.20
C HIS A 50 -8.72 -7.36 -3.96
N HIS A 51 -9.72 -8.02 -3.38
CA HIS A 51 -11.01 -8.19 -4.03
C HIS A 51 -12.02 -7.10 -3.67
N ASP A 52 -11.81 -6.43 -2.55
CA ASP A 52 -12.70 -5.42 -1.97
C ASP A 52 -12.14 -3.98 -2.06
N THR A 53 -11.02 -3.79 -2.71
CA THR A 53 -10.29 -2.52 -2.73
C THR A 53 -9.89 -2.13 -4.14
N GLU A 54 -10.20 -0.89 -4.51
CA GLU A 54 -9.55 -0.22 -5.63
C GLU A 54 -8.39 0.58 -5.04
N GLN A 55 -7.18 0.30 -5.49
CA GLN A 55 -6.00 1.01 -5.02
C GLN A 55 -5.58 2.06 -6.04
N VAL A 56 -5.42 3.29 -5.58
CA VAL A 56 -4.88 4.39 -6.40
C VAL A 56 -3.64 4.90 -5.71
N PHE A 57 -2.55 5.05 -6.44
CA PHE A 57 -1.36 5.65 -5.84
C PHE A 57 -0.63 6.59 -6.79
N PHE A 58 -0.02 7.60 -6.19
CA PHE A 58 0.73 8.64 -6.90
C PHE A 58 2.19 8.57 -6.48
N VAL A 59 3.09 8.38 -7.45
CA VAL A 59 4.52 8.24 -7.19
C VAL A 59 5.11 9.61 -6.85
N LEU A 60 5.74 9.69 -5.68
CA LEU A 60 6.37 10.91 -5.15
C LEU A 60 7.84 11.00 -5.53
N SER A 61 8.57 9.88 -5.38
CA SER A 61 10.01 9.82 -5.67
C SER A 61 10.44 8.39 -5.93
N GLY A 62 11.59 8.22 -6.56
CA GLY A 62 12.12 6.91 -6.90
C GLY A 62 11.53 6.32 -8.16
N GLN A 63 11.98 5.13 -8.52
CA GLN A 63 11.55 4.40 -9.71
C GLN A 63 11.04 3.02 -9.31
N GLY A 64 10.00 2.57 -9.97
CA GLY A 64 9.44 1.25 -9.77
C GLY A 64 9.09 0.58 -11.09
N ARG A 65 8.68 -0.68 -10.98
CA ARG A 65 8.13 -1.44 -12.09
C ARG A 65 6.75 -1.93 -11.67
N LEU A 66 5.72 -1.57 -12.42
CA LEU A 66 4.38 -2.10 -12.17
C LEU A 66 4.26 -3.44 -12.88
N ILE A 67 3.93 -4.48 -12.12
CA ILE A 67 3.73 -5.83 -12.62
C ILE A 67 2.28 -6.21 -12.30
N THR A 68 1.51 -6.61 -13.31
CA THR A 68 0.11 -7.01 -13.16
C THR A 68 -0.16 -8.35 -13.81
N GLY A 69 -1.20 -9.04 -13.31
CA GLY A 69 -1.59 -10.35 -13.77
C GLY A 69 -1.08 -11.45 -12.86
N ALA A 70 -1.85 -12.54 -12.72
CA ALA A 70 -1.49 -13.69 -11.88
C ALA A 70 -0.17 -14.36 -12.34
N ASP A 71 0.15 -14.26 -13.62
CA ASP A 71 1.38 -14.78 -14.23
C ASP A 71 2.42 -13.68 -14.49
N GLU A 72 2.21 -12.47 -13.97
CA GLU A 72 3.12 -11.32 -14.10
C GLU A 72 3.41 -10.92 -15.54
N GLN A 73 2.44 -11.11 -16.44
CA GLN A 73 2.67 -10.93 -17.89
C GLN A 73 2.72 -9.48 -18.33
N ASP A 74 2.04 -8.57 -17.63
CA ASP A 74 2.01 -7.16 -17.99
C ASP A 74 2.95 -6.38 -17.06
N GLN A 75 3.96 -5.72 -17.65
CA GLN A 75 4.98 -5.01 -16.88
C GLN A 75 5.32 -3.68 -17.54
N GLY A 76 5.55 -2.66 -16.72
CA GLY A 76 5.99 -1.35 -17.21
C GLY A 76 6.61 -0.49 -16.14
N PRO A 77 7.44 0.49 -16.52
CA PRO A 77 8.06 1.38 -15.55
C PRO A 77 7.07 2.40 -14.99
N ILE A 78 7.29 2.78 -13.73
CA ILE A 78 6.61 3.92 -13.10
C ILE A 78 7.64 4.80 -12.41
N GLY A 79 7.37 6.09 -12.36
CA GLY A 79 8.25 7.09 -11.75
C GLY A 79 7.49 8.30 -11.23
N PRO A 80 8.21 9.30 -10.70
CA PRO A 80 7.59 10.47 -10.09
C PRO A 80 6.57 11.15 -11.00
N GLY A 81 5.40 11.45 -10.46
CA GLY A 81 4.31 12.07 -11.19
C GLY A 81 3.34 11.10 -11.83
N ASP A 82 3.60 9.79 -11.80
CA ASP A 82 2.67 8.80 -12.33
C ASP A 82 1.56 8.51 -11.33
N LEU A 83 0.32 8.48 -11.82
CA LEU A 83 -0.83 7.99 -11.09
C LEU A 83 -1.12 6.56 -11.56
N VAL A 84 -1.19 5.63 -10.62
CA VAL A 84 -1.46 4.21 -10.89
C VAL A 84 -2.80 3.84 -10.29
N ARG A 85 -3.61 3.10 -11.04
CA ARG A 85 -4.88 2.57 -10.58
C ARG A 85 -4.87 1.05 -10.68
N ILE A 86 -5.14 0.39 -9.56
CA ILE A 86 -5.25 -1.08 -9.48
C ILE A 86 -6.71 -1.41 -9.15
N PRO A 87 -7.51 -1.86 -10.13
CA PRO A 87 -8.90 -2.25 -9.88
C PRO A 87 -8.99 -3.45 -8.92
N PRO A 88 -10.13 -3.63 -8.23
CA PRO A 88 -10.36 -4.84 -7.45
C PRO A 88 -10.16 -6.09 -8.30
N GLY A 89 -9.59 -7.14 -7.69
CA GLY A 89 -9.37 -8.40 -8.38
C GLY A 89 -8.15 -8.45 -9.30
N THR A 90 -7.32 -7.42 -9.29
CA THR A 90 -6.11 -7.36 -10.12
C THR A 90 -4.89 -7.79 -9.31
N TRP A 91 -4.26 -8.87 -9.72
CA TRP A 91 -2.97 -9.30 -9.16
C TRP A 91 -1.91 -8.27 -9.52
N HIS A 92 -1.13 -7.83 -8.53
CA HIS A 92 -0.13 -6.80 -8.75
C HIS A 92 1.05 -6.89 -7.81
N LYS A 93 2.14 -6.28 -8.23
CA LYS A 93 3.40 -6.21 -7.52
C LYS A 93 4.16 -4.98 -8.01
N VAL A 94 4.84 -4.27 -7.12
CA VAL A 94 5.58 -3.04 -7.45
C VAL A 94 6.98 -3.12 -6.83
N PRO A 95 7.95 -3.74 -7.50
CA PRO A 95 9.33 -3.69 -7.02
C PRO A 95 9.94 -2.30 -7.20
N CYS A 96 10.76 -1.89 -6.23
CA CYS A 96 11.62 -0.73 -6.34
C CYS A 96 12.81 -1.07 -7.24
N VAL A 97 13.03 -0.26 -8.26
CA VAL A 97 14.18 -0.40 -9.15
C VAL A 97 15.06 0.85 -9.06
N GLY A 98 16.34 0.73 -9.42
CA GLY A 98 17.29 1.83 -9.27
C GLY A 98 17.94 1.84 -7.89
N ASP A 99 18.54 2.97 -7.54
CA ASP A 99 19.38 3.14 -6.34
C ASP A 99 18.78 4.11 -5.30
N GLU A 100 17.55 4.55 -5.52
CA GLU A 100 16.80 5.45 -4.66
C GLU A 100 15.52 4.77 -4.16
N ALA A 101 15.10 5.07 -2.93
CA ALA A 101 13.85 4.53 -2.38
C ALA A 101 12.65 4.98 -3.21
N LEU A 102 11.75 4.03 -3.49
CA LEU A 102 10.47 4.32 -4.13
C LEU A 102 9.46 4.74 -3.07
N ARG A 103 8.83 5.89 -3.25
CA ARG A 103 7.82 6.43 -2.34
C ARG A 103 6.57 6.78 -3.14
N TYR A 104 5.42 6.32 -2.69
CA TYR A 104 4.16 6.71 -3.31
C TYR A 104 3.04 6.84 -2.28
N LEU A 105 2.16 7.81 -2.53
CA LEU A 105 0.96 8.03 -1.72
C LEU A 105 -0.15 7.13 -2.23
N VAL A 106 -0.68 6.29 -1.35
CA VAL A 106 -1.75 5.35 -1.66
C VAL A 106 -3.07 5.87 -1.11
N VAL A 107 -4.12 5.73 -1.89
CA VAL A 107 -5.51 5.82 -1.43
C VAL A 107 -6.17 4.49 -1.79
N ASP A 108 -6.53 3.73 -0.76
CA ASP A 108 -7.37 2.54 -0.92
C ASP A 108 -8.82 2.97 -0.84
N VAL A 109 -9.59 2.64 -1.85
CA VAL A 109 -11.03 2.92 -1.92
C VAL A 109 -11.78 1.60 -1.79
N PHE A 110 -12.80 1.58 -0.93
CA PHE A 110 -13.61 0.39 -0.69
C PHE A 110 -14.98 0.57 -1.35
N PRO A 111 -15.19 0.08 -2.59
CA PRO A 111 -16.47 0.29 -3.31
C PRO A 111 -17.69 -0.27 -2.56
N GLY A 112 -17.51 -1.34 -1.80
CA GLY A 112 -18.57 -1.94 -0.98
C GLY A 112 -18.65 -1.37 0.44
N GLY A 113 -17.90 -0.30 0.73
CA GLY A 113 -17.78 0.27 2.06
C GLY A 113 -16.62 -0.30 2.84
N ARG A 114 -16.35 0.29 3.99
CA ARG A 114 -15.25 -0.16 4.87
C ARG A 114 -15.44 -1.64 5.22
N PRO A 115 -14.39 -2.47 5.06
CA PRO A 115 -14.48 -3.91 5.41
C PRO A 115 -14.85 -4.10 6.89
N THR A 116 -15.91 -4.88 7.14
CA THR A 116 -16.39 -5.11 8.51
C THR A 116 -15.48 -6.04 9.32
N ALA A 117 -14.78 -6.94 8.63
CA ALA A 117 -13.82 -7.86 9.27
C ALA A 117 -12.49 -7.19 9.63
N GLU A 118 -12.19 -6.06 8.99
CA GLU A 118 -10.96 -5.30 9.19
C GLU A 118 -11.32 -3.81 9.31
N PRO A 119 -11.96 -3.41 10.43
CA PRO A 119 -12.52 -2.05 10.55
C PRO A 119 -11.47 -0.97 10.81
N THR A 120 -10.23 -1.33 11.17
CA THR A 120 -9.14 -0.40 11.42
C THR A 120 -7.92 -0.78 10.60
N TRP A 121 -7.01 0.16 10.41
CA TRP A 121 -5.71 -0.12 9.78
C TRP A 121 -4.96 -1.23 10.55
N GLU A 122 -4.96 -1.17 11.89
CA GLU A 122 -4.27 -2.18 12.69
C GLU A 122 -4.86 -3.57 12.47
N SER A 123 -6.19 -3.70 12.43
CA SER A 123 -6.83 -5.00 12.16
C SER A 123 -6.45 -5.53 10.77
N HIS A 124 -6.34 -4.64 9.79
CA HIS A 124 -5.88 -5.00 8.44
C HIS A 124 -4.42 -5.47 8.47
N VAL A 125 -3.52 -4.73 9.15
CA VAL A 125 -2.11 -5.11 9.25
C VAL A 125 -1.93 -6.46 9.93
N ARG A 126 -2.75 -6.78 10.94
CA ARG A 126 -2.72 -8.10 11.60
C ARG A 126 -3.02 -9.22 10.60
N VAL A 127 -4.03 -9.03 9.75
CA VAL A 127 -4.39 -10.01 8.71
C VAL A 127 -3.26 -10.16 7.68
N VAL A 128 -2.67 -9.05 7.26
CA VAL A 128 -1.53 -9.06 6.33
C VAL A 128 -0.34 -9.82 6.92
N CYS A 129 -0.01 -9.56 8.17
CA CYS A 129 1.09 -10.25 8.86
C CYS A 129 0.81 -11.75 8.99
N GLU A 130 -0.40 -12.12 9.38
CA GLU A 130 -0.79 -13.53 9.50
C GLU A 130 -0.68 -14.26 8.16
N GLY A 131 -1.18 -13.63 7.09
CA GLY A 131 -1.15 -14.22 5.75
C GLY A 131 0.25 -14.39 5.17
N ASN A 132 1.22 -13.59 5.62
CA ASN A 132 2.61 -13.63 5.15
C ASN A 132 3.56 -14.32 6.14
N GLY A 133 3.07 -14.74 7.31
CA GLY A 133 3.93 -15.31 8.34
C GLY A 133 4.83 -14.28 9.03
N TRP A 134 4.41 -13.02 9.07
CA TRP A 134 5.15 -11.95 9.70
C TRP A 134 4.65 -11.71 11.13
N ASP A 135 5.57 -11.31 12.02
CA ASP A 135 5.24 -10.97 13.40
C ASP A 135 4.71 -9.53 13.48
N PHE A 136 3.44 -9.38 13.83
CA PHE A 136 2.81 -8.06 13.96
C PHE A 136 3.54 -7.17 14.96
N ASP A 137 3.97 -7.72 16.10
CA ASP A 137 4.63 -6.92 17.13
C ASP A 137 5.99 -6.37 16.68
N ALA A 138 6.65 -7.06 15.74
CA ALA A 138 7.89 -6.59 15.13
C ALA A 138 7.66 -5.54 14.03
N VAL A 139 6.45 -5.49 13.46
CA VAL A 139 6.10 -4.58 12.35
C VAL A 139 5.71 -3.20 12.88
N LYS A 140 4.85 -3.16 13.89
CA LYS A 140 4.36 -1.89 14.45
C LYS A 140 5.47 -1.18 15.23
N ARG A 141 5.67 0.10 14.90
CA ARG A 141 6.69 0.92 15.52
C ARG A 141 6.12 2.20 16.10
#